data_941bab1664f6b20f5d390698017e34e2
#
_entry.id   941bab1664f6b20f5d390698017e34e2
#
_cell.length_a   1.000
_cell.length_b   1.000
_cell.length_c   1.000
_cell.angle_alpha   90.00
_cell.angle_beta   90.00
_cell.angle_gamma   90.00
#
_symmetry.space_group_name_H-M   'P 1'
#
loop_
_entity.id
_entity.type
_entity.pdbx_description
1 polymer ?
#
loop_
_entity_poly.entity_id
_entity_poly.type
_entity_poly.pdbx_seq_one_letter_code
_entity_poly.pdbx_strand_id
1 'polypeptide(L)'
;MQANVSTNNGEARIKLAGRFDFNSHREFRAAYEPFLENAEVRSLVIDLGSVDYLDSSALGMLLMVRDKVATANKTIVLANAQSGVKQVLDIANFSKLFKMV
;
A
#
# COMPACT_ATOMS: atom_id res chain seq x y z
N MET A 1 5.24 -11.58 5.51
CA MET A 1 4.06 -10.89 4.97
C MET A 1 3.53 -11.64 3.76
N GLN A 2 2.22 -11.65 3.59
CA GLN A 2 1.57 -12.18 2.39
C GLN A 2 0.89 -11.03 1.66
N ALA A 3 0.86 -11.10 0.33
CA ALA A 3 0.20 -10.10 -0.49
C ALA A 3 -0.72 -10.80 -1.48
N ASN A 4 -2.00 -10.46 -1.47
CA ASN A 4 -2.98 -10.97 -2.41
C ASN A 4 -3.47 -9.81 -3.27
N VAL A 5 -3.47 -9.99 -4.57
CA VAL A 5 -3.84 -8.94 -5.51
C VAL A 5 -5.10 -9.33 -6.27
N SER A 6 -5.93 -8.32 -6.55
CA SER A 6 -7.11 -8.48 -7.39
C SER A 6 -7.36 -7.18 -8.15
N THR A 7 -8.06 -7.29 -9.27
CA THR A 7 -8.42 -6.12 -10.08
C THR A 7 -9.90 -6.10 -10.32
N ASN A 8 -10.48 -4.90 -10.37
CA ASN A 8 -11.88 -4.69 -10.65
C ASN A 8 -12.11 -3.27 -11.16
N ASN A 9 -12.61 -3.13 -12.38
CA ASN A 9 -12.99 -1.85 -12.96
C ASN A 9 -11.89 -0.77 -12.87
N GLY A 10 -10.66 -1.16 -13.20
CA GLY A 10 -9.54 -0.23 -13.20
C GLY A 10 -8.88 -0.01 -11.85
N GLU A 11 -9.33 -0.70 -10.81
CA GLU A 11 -8.73 -0.64 -9.49
C GLU A 11 -7.96 -1.92 -9.21
N ALA A 12 -6.72 -1.80 -8.76
CA ALA A 12 -5.93 -2.91 -8.25
C ALA A 12 -5.94 -2.86 -6.72
N ARG A 13 -6.42 -3.92 -6.09
CA ARG A 13 -6.40 -4.03 -4.63
C ARG A 13 -5.29 -4.97 -4.21
N ILE A 14 -4.41 -4.47 -3.39
CA ILE A 14 -3.30 -5.23 -2.85
C ILE A 14 -3.56 -5.42 -1.36
N LYS A 15 -4.01 -6.62 -0.99
CA LYS A 15 -4.33 -6.95 0.40
C LYS A 15 -3.10 -7.55 1.05
N LEU A 16 -2.58 -6.87 2.05
CA LEU A 16 -1.41 -7.30 2.80
C LEU A 16 -1.83 -7.98 4.09
N ALA A 17 -1.09 -9.00 4.53
CA ALA A 17 -1.40 -9.72 5.76
C ALA A 17 -0.11 -10.02 6.51
N GLY A 18 -0.17 -9.89 7.84
CA GLY A 18 0.93 -10.21 8.73
C GLY A 18 1.79 -9.01 9.07
N ARG A 19 3.09 -9.22 9.22
CA ARG A 19 4.03 -8.17 9.59
C ARG A 19 4.55 -7.47 8.33
N PHE A 20 4.36 -6.17 8.29
CA PHE A 20 4.87 -5.33 7.21
C PHE A 20 6.13 -4.65 7.73
N ASP A 21 7.29 -5.25 7.48
CA ASP A 21 8.56 -4.80 8.02
C ASP A 21 9.65 -4.83 6.96
N PHE A 22 10.89 -4.66 7.40
CA PHE A 22 12.05 -4.66 6.53
C PHE A 22 12.10 -5.87 5.60
N ASN A 23 11.66 -7.04 6.07
CA ASN A 23 11.71 -8.28 5.28
C ASN A 23 10.60 -8.38 4.24
N SER A 24 9.67 -7.43 4.22
CA SER A 24 8.52 -7.45 3.31
C SER A 24 8.79 -6.78 1.97
N HIS A 25 9.98 -6.22 1.78
CA HIS A 25 10.30 -5.37 0.63
C HIS A 25 10.03 -6.08 -0.71
N ARG A 26 10.49 -7.31 -0.84
CA ARG A 26 10.38 -8.08 -2.09
C ARG A 26 8.93 -8.42 -2.41
N GLU A 27 8.20 -8.94 -1.43
CA GLU A 27 6.81 -9.32 -1.61
C GLU A 27 5.93 -8.13 -1.94
N PHE A 28 6.15 -7.02 -1.25
CA PHE A 28 5.38 -5.80 -1.49
C PHE A 28 5.64 -5.26 -2.90
N ARG A 29 6.89 -5.16 -3.28
CA ARG A 29 7.26 -4.66 -4.61
C ARG A 29 6.69 -5.55 -5.71
N ALA A 30 6.82 -6.87 -5.56
CA ALA A 30 6.28 -7.81 -6.54
C ALA A 30 4.78 -7.67 -6.69
N ALA A 31 4.08 -7.30 -5.62
CA ALA A 31 2.63 -7.16 -5.63
C ALA A 31 2.17 -5.92 -6.41
N TYR A 32 2.86 -4.78 -6.29
CA TYR A 32 2.37 -3.55 -6.93
C TYR A 32 3.01 -3.25 -8.27
N GLU A 33 4.24 -3.69 -8.50
CA GLU A 33 5.03 -3.29 -9.68
C GLU A 33 4.34 -3.59 -11.01
N PRO A 34 3.70 -4.77 -11.20
CA PRO A 34 3.02 -5.04 -12.47
C PRO A 34 1.90 -4.06 -12.82
N PHE A 35 1.31 -3.41 -11.83
CA PHE A 35 0.19 -2.51 -12.06
C PHE A 35 0.63 -1.11 -12.50
N LEU A 36 1.89 -0.77 -12.31
CA LEU A 36 2.38 0.57 -12.66
C LEU A 36 2.34 0.80 -14.17
N GLU A 37 2.58 -0.23 -14.97
CA GLU A 37 2.60 -0.14 -16.44
C GLU A 37 1.33 -0.66 -17.07
N ASN A 38 0.37 -1.14 -16.30
CA ASN A 38 -0.88 -1.66 -16.82
C ASN A 38 -1.84 -0.49 -17.05
N ALA A 39 -2.08 -0.17 -18.32
CA ALA A 39 -2.94 0.96 -18.70
C ALA A 39 -4.40 0.80 -18.25
N GLU A 40 -4.85 -0.41 -17.99
CA GLU A 40 -6.21 -0.67 -17.53
C GLU A 40 -6.37 -0.39 -16.03
N VAL A 41 -5.27 -0.31 -15.29
CA VAL A 41 -5.28 0.01 -13.86
C VAL A 41 -5.04 1.50 -13.69
N ARG A 42 -5.97 2.21 -13.05
CA ARG A 42 -5.89 3.64 -12.82
C ARG A 42 -5.69 3.98 -11.36
N SER A 43 -6.04 3.07 -10.46
CA SER A 43 -5.90 3.29 -9.03
C SER A 43 -5.44 2.04 -8.31
N LEU A 44 -4.69 2.24 -7.23
CA LEU A 44 -4.25 1.16 -6.35
C LEU A 44 -4.86 1.38 -4.96
N VAL A 45 -5.33 0.30 -4.37
CA VAL A 45 -5.75 0.28 -2.96
C VAL A 45 -4.80 -0.64 -2.22
N ILE A 46 -4.11 -0.10 -1.22
CA ILE A 46 -3.29 -0.91 -0.32
C ILE A 46 -4.16 -1.20 0.90
N ASP A 47 -4.63 -2.43 1.00
CA ASP A 47 -5.52 -2.86 2.07
C ASP A 47 -4.69 -3.38 3.24
N LEU A 48 -4.74 -2.65 4.36
CA LEU A 48 -3.96 -2.95 5.55
C LEU A 48 -4.78 -3.65 6.63
N GLY A 49 -5.98 -4.10 6.29
CA GLY A 49 -6.90 -4.69 7.27
C GLY A 49 -6.39 -5.94 7.97
N SER A 50 -5.48 -6.67 7.34
CA SER A 50 -4.89 -7.89 7.91
C SER A 50 -3.42 -7.70 8.32
N VAL A 51 -2.92 -6.46 8.31
CA VAL A 51 -1.58 -6.13 8.80
C VAL A 51 -1.65 -5.89 10.30
N ASP A 52 -0.82 -6.59 11.07
CA ASP A 52 -0.81 -6.50 12.52
C ASP A 52 0.38 -5.71 13.07
N TYR A 53 1.33 -5.35 12.22
CA TYR A 53 2.53 -4.61 12.62
C TYR A 53 3.15 -3.95 11.40
N LEU A 54 3.64 -2.72 11.57
CA LEU A 54 4.52 -2.11 10.59
C LEU A 54 5.61 -1.27 11.27
N ASP A 55 6.77 -1.24 10.63
CA ASP A 55 7.93 -0.50 11.14
C ASP A 55 8.25 0.68 10.22
N SER A 56 9.35 1.37 10.53
CA SER A 56 9.77 2.53 9.73
C SER A 56 10.14 2.15 8.29
N SER A 57 10.62 0.91 8.08
CA SER A 57 10.91 0.44 6.73
C SER A 57 9.63 0.33 5.90
N ALA A 58 8.55 -0.16 6.52
CA ALA A 58 7.25 -0.23 5.85
C ALA A 58 6.75 1.16 5.47
N LEU A 59 6.92 2.15 6.33
CA LEU A 59 6.54 3.53 6.02
C LEU A 59 7.32 4.03 4.80
N GLY A 60 8.62 3.73 4.73
CA GLY A 60 9.44 4.08 3.57
C GLY A 60 8.97 3.42 2.28
N MET A 61 8.56 2.15 2.37
CA MET A 61 8.04 1.42 1.22
C MET A 61 6.72 2.01 0.71
N LEU A 62 5.84 2.44 1.63
CA LEU A 62 4.60 3.09 1.26
C LEU A 62 4.85 4.43 0.57
N LEU A 63 5.80 5.21 1.06
CA LEU A 63 6.17 6.47 0.41
C LEU A 63 6.74 6.23 -0.99
N MET A 64 7.54 5.18 -1.14
CA MET A 64 8.10 4.84 -2.44
C MET A 64 7.02 4.47 -3.46
N VAL A 65 6.05 3.63 -3.07
CA VAL A 65 4.97 3.25 -3.99
C VAL A 65 4.10 4.45 -4.33
N ARG A 66 3.89 5.36 -3.37
CA ARG A 66 3.15 6.59 -3.62
C ARG A 66 3.80 7.39 -4.75
N ASP A 67 5.11 7.56 -4.70
CA ASP A 67 5.84 8.31 -5.72
C ASP A 67 5.76 7.62 -7.09
N LYS A 68 5.91 6.31 -7.11
CA LYS A 68 5.84 5.55 -8.36
C LYS A 68 4.46 5.58 -9.00
N VAL A 69 3.41 5.52 -8.18
CA VAL A 69 2.03 5.60 -8.63
C VAL A 69 1.75 6.99 -9.23
N ALA A 70 2.23 8.03 -8.56
CA ALA A 70 2.06 9.39 -9.05
C ALA A 70 2.78 9.60 -10.39
N THR A 71 3.99 9.06 -10.53
CA THR A 71 4.75 9.13 -11.77
C THR A 71 4.03 8.40 -12.92
N ALA A 72 3.29 7.35 -12.58
CA ALA A 72 2.50 6.60 -13.56
C ALA A 72 1.14 7.23 -13.85
N ASN A 73 0.85 8.39 -13.27
CA ASN A 73 -0.43 9.10 -13.40
C ASN A 73 -1.62 8.30 -12.87
N LYS A 74 -1.39 7.57 -11.78
CA LYS A 74 -2.41 6.78 -11.11
C LYS A 74 -2.63 7.34 -9.72
N THR A 75 -3.68 6.84 -9.04
CA THR A 75 -3.98 7.23 -7.66
C THR A 75 -3.76 6.04 -6.74
N ILE A 76 -3.58 6.34 -5.45
CA ILE A 76 -3.37 5.32 -4.42
C ILE A 76 -4.10 5.71 -3.15
N VAL A 77 -4.74 4.74 -2.50
CA VAL A 77 -5.34 4.93 -1.18
C VAL A 77 -4.87 3.82 -0.25
N LEU A 78 -4.85 4.12 1.05
CA LEU A 78 -4.62 3.12 2.10
C LEU A 78 -5.97 2.81 2.75
N ALA A 79 -6.29 1.53 2.86
CA ALA A 79 -7.61 1.10 3.33
C ALA A 79 -7.50 0.23 4.57
N ASN A 80 -8.47 0.36 5.45
CA ASN A 80 -8.74 -0.57 6.55
C ASN A 80 -7.62 -0.68 7.58
N ALA A 81 -6.80 0.34 7.76
CA ALA A 81 -5.75 0.30 8.77
C ALA A 81 -6.36 0.09 10.15
N GLN A 82 -5.88 -0.92 10.87
CA GLN A 82 -6.36 -1.27 12.19
C GLN A 82 -5.66 -0.43 13.28
N SER A 83 -6.19 -0.49 14.49
CA SER A 83 -5.87 0.42 15.60
C SER A 83 -4.39 0.75 15.76
N GLY A 84 -3.53 -0.24 15.96
CA GLY A 84 -2.10 -0.01 16.16
C GLY A 84 -1.40 0.48 14.91
N VAL A 85 -1.75 -0.09 13.77
CA VAL A 85 -1.21 0.30 12.47
C VAL A 85 -1.68 1.72 12.12
N LYS A 86 -2.96 2.01 12.34
CA LYS A 86 -3.49 3.34 12.10
C LYS A 86 -2.79 4.39 12.96
N GLN A 87 -2.51 4.05 14.21
CA GLN A 87 -1.82 4.96 15.12
C GLN A 87 -0.41 5.31 14.60
N VAL A 88 0.33 4.33 14.12
CA VAL A 88 1.67 4.56 13.55
C VAL A 88 1.57 5.47 12.32
N LEU A 89 0.60 5.21 11.45
CA LEU A 89 0.39 6.04 10.26
C LEU A 89 0.01 7.47 10.64
N ASP A 90 -0.83 7.64 11.66
CA ASP A 90 -1.25 8.96 12.12
C ASP A 90 -0.08 9.74 12.73
N ILE A 91 0.76 9.09 13.54
CA ILE A 91 1.95 9.71 14.11
C ILE A 91 2.91 10.17 13.02
N ALA A 92 3.02 9.40 11.94
CA ALA A 92 3.86 9.74 10.79
C ALA A 92 3.21 10.74 9.83
N ASN A 93 2.01 11.23 10.14
CA ASN A 93 1.25 12.19 9.33
C ASN A 93 0.90 11.65 7.94
N PHE A 94 0.68 10.36 7.82
CA PHE A 94 0.37 9.72 6.54
C PHE A 94 -0.99 10.14 6.00
N SER A 95 -1.92 10.60 6.84
CA SER A 95 -3.21 11.11 6.39
C SER A 95 -3.07 12.38 5.53
N LYS A 96 -1.91 13.06 5.61
CA LYS A 96 -1.61 14.21 4.76
C LYS A 96 -0.99 13.81 3.42
N LEU A 97 -0.51 12.58 3.30
CA LEU A 97 0.18 12.08 2.12
C LEU A 97 -0.64 11.09 1.32
N PHE A 98 -1.57 10.41 1.98
CA PHE A 98 -2.44 9.40 1.38
C PHE A 98 -3.89 9.69 1.72
N LYS A 99 -4.78 9.36 0.79
CA LYS A 99 -6.18 9.23 1.13
C LYS A 99 -6.34 7.94 1.93
N MET A 100 -6.96 8.02 3.09
CA MET A 100 -7.18 6.88 3.97
C MET A 100 -8.68 6.57 4.05
N VAL A 101 -9.03 5.34 3.79
CA VAL A 101 -10.44 4.91 3.75
C VAL A 101 -10.69 3.69 4.64
#